data_a1cdbdcc90dbeb44cfacd5805801c001
#
_entry.id   a1cdbdcc90dbeb44cfacd5805801c001
#
_cell.length_a   1.000
_cell.length_b   1.000
_cell.length_c   1.000
_cell.angle_alpha   90.00
_cell.angle_beta   90.00
_cell.angle_gamma   90.00
#
_symmetry.space_group_name_H-M   'P 1'
#
loop_
_entity.id
_entity.type
_entity.pdbx_description
1 polymer ?
#
loop_
_entity_poly.entity_id
_entity_poly.type
_entity_poly.pdbx_seq_one_letter_code
_entity_poly.pdbx_strand_id
1 'polypeptide(L)'
;MKEIRKKVLNQFSSARIILFGFIIMIFLGASILSLPVSSRSGEFTPFIDALFTATSASCVTGLIVYDTATHWSLFGKIIIIAMIQCGGLGVVTMITVFTQVAGKKIGLRDRATLQSALSAPQIGGIVKLTSFIFKGTIIIEMIGALLMFPSFMKDFGVTKGIYYSIFHSISAFCNAGFDLMGDVSKFSSLTKYQSDVMINISIMLLILIGGLGFLIWKDMIKYKFDMKRYSTQTKMVLVMSVILVIFPSVLFFFTEFSSLEIKTRILSSVFQAVTPRTAGFNTIDYTKFSDNGIAMTIILMLIGGGSGSTAGGIKMSTVFILVATMCSVLKQDKEVAVFKKRIEPDIIKNAVAVFALDIFLFIVGSMIISGIEGFSLKETMFECASAVATVGLTLGITPHLGTISKILLICMMYIGRVGGITLIFAAVNPKNNGNARYPKEQVAVG
;
A
#
# COMPACT_ATOMS: atom_id res chain seq x y z
N MET A 1 -26.17 28.64 -1.32
CA MET A 1 -25.50 27.35 -1.07
C MET A 1 -24.46 26.97 -2.14
N LYS A 2 -24.76 27.01 -3.46
CA LYS A 2 -23.78 26.68 -4.54
C LYS A 2 -22.56 27.60 -4.56
N GLU A 3 -22.70 28.89 -4.32
CA GLU A 3 -21.59 29.86 -4.32
C GLU A 3 -20.72 29.75 -3.08
N ILE A 4 -21.28 29.54 -1.90
CA ILE A 4 -20.54 29.30 -0.67
C ILE A 4 -19.73 28.01 -0.78
N ARG A 5 -20.33 26.95 -1.34
CA ARG A 5 -19.63 25.68 -1.61
C ARG A 5 -18.47 25.87 -2.61
N LYS A 6 -18.65 26.73 -3.62
CA LYS A 6 -17.62 27.07 -4.61
C LYS A 6 -16.49 27.91 -4.00
N LYS A 7 -16.80 28.83 -3.07
CA LYS A 7 -15.84 29.68 -2.38
C LYS A 7 -15.01 28.87 -1.36
N VAL A 8 -15.62 28.01 -0.57
CA VAL A 8 -14.94 27.12 0.39
C VAL A 8 -14.06 26.11 -0.34
N LEU A 9 -14.57 25.45 -1.37
CA LEU A 9 -13.78 24.50 -2.16
C LEU A 9 -12.59 25.19 -2.86
N ASN A 10 -12.71 26.47 -3.26
CA ASN A 10 -11.63 27.18 -3.94
C ASN A 10 -10.41 27.50 -3.05
N GLN A 11 -10.51 27.34 -1.73
CA GLN A 11 -9.41 27.58 -0.79
C GLN A 11 -8.57 26.33 -0.47
N PHE A 12 -9.05 25.11 -0.84
CA PHE A 12 -8.33 23.86 -0.54
C PHE A 12 -7.35 23.50 -1.67
N SER A 13 -6.10 23.24 -1.31
CA SER A 13 -5.11 22.66 -2.24
C SER A 13 -5.50 21.23 -2.62
N SER A 14 -4.99 20.73 -3.77
CA SER A 14 -5.23 19.32 -4.19
C SER A 14 -4.85 18.32 -3.09
N ALA A 15 -3.77 18.57 -2.35
CA ALA A 15 -3.33 17.75 -1.23
C ALA A 15 -4.39 17.70 -0.11
N ARG A 16 -4.97 18.83 0.26
CA ARG A 16 -6.04 18.88 1.28
C ARG A 16 -7.29 18.12 0.87
N ILE A 17 -7.66 18.17 -0.41
CA ILE A 17 -8.83 17.43 -0.93
C ILE A 17 -8.59 15.93 -0.80
N ILE A 18 -7.39 15.44 -1.11
CA ILE A 18 -7.04 14.02 -0.96
C ILE A 18 -7.11 13.61 0.51
N LEU A 19 -6.48 14.37 1.42
CA LEU A 19 -6.48 14.11 2.86
C LEU A 19 -7.90 14.01 3.42
N PHE A 20 -8.71 15.05 3.21
CA PHE A 20 -10.08 15.06 3.73
C PHE A 20 -10.95 13.97 3.09
N GLY A 21 -10.71 13.63 1.83
CA GLY A 21 -11.41 12.53 1.16
C GLY A 21 -11.18 11.19 1.86
N PHE A 22 -9.94 10.88 2.22
CA PHE A 22 -9.61 9.67 2.99
C PHE A 22 -10.21 9.72 4.41
N ILE A 23 -10.09 10.85 5.13
CA ILE A 23 -10.65 11.01 6.47
C ILE A 23 -12.16 10.76 6.46
N ILE A 24 -12.89 11.38 5.53
CA ILE A 24 -14.35 11.21 5.41
C ILE A 24 -14.69 9.74 5.11
N MET A 25 -13.97 9.11 4.19
CA MET A 25 -14.18 7.70 3.85
C MET A 25 -13.95 6.79 5.07
N ILE A 26 -12.88 7.01 5.83
CA ILE A 26 -12.54 6.24 7.02
C ILE A 26 -13.63 6.39 8.11
N PHE A 27 -14.04 7.63 8.43
CA PHE A 27 -15.05 7.86 9.46
C PHE A 27 -16.43 7.32 9.07
N LEU A 28 -16.84 7.46 7.80
CA LEU A 28 -18.07 6.88 7.30
C LEU A 28 -18.04 5.35 7.37
N GLY A 29 -16.92 4.74 6.93
CA GLY A 29 -16.72 3.30 7.03
C GLY A 29 -16.73 2.81 8.46
N ALA A 30 -16.03 3.49 9.38
CA ALA A 30 -16.02 3.17 10.80
C ALA A 30 -17.43 3.22 11.42
N SER A 31 -18.18 4.27 11.09
CA SER A 31 -19.58 4.41 11.58
C SER A 31 -20.47 3.28 11.10
N ILE A 32 -20.35 2.86 9.82
CA ILE A 32 -21.12 1.73 9.28
C ILE A 32 -20.67 0.40 9.89
N LEU A 33 -19.36 0.18 10.03
CA LEU A 33 -18.80 -1.05 10.60
C LEU A 33 -19.10 -1.18 12.11
N SER A 34 -19.30 -0.08 12.83
CA SER A 34 -19.68 -0.12 14.24
C SER A 34 -21.12 -0.60 14.46
N LEU A 35 -21.99 -0.56 13.45
CA LEU A 35 -23.41 -0.95 13.58
C LEU A 35 -23.57 -2.47 13.74
N PRO A 36 -24.60 -2.93 14.49
CA PRO A 36 -24.88 -4.35 14.69
C PRO A 36 -25.06 -5.16 13.40
N VAL A 37 -25.61 -4.53 12.35
CA VAL A 37 -25.82 -5.18 11.04
C VAL A 37 -24.49 -5.58 10.38
N SER A 38 -23.39 -4.92 10.71
CA SER A 38 -22.06 -5.21 10.18
C SER A 38 -21.35 -6.35 10.92
N SER A 39 -21.77 -6.67 12.14
CA SER A 39 -21.24 -7.76 12.95
C SER A 39 -22.02 -9.06 12.72
N ARG A 40 -21.34 -10.21 12.79
CA ARG A 40 -21.97 -11.54 12.70
C ARG A 40 -22.74 -11.90 13.96
N SER A 41 -22.32 -11.38 15.13
CA SER A 41 -23.04 -11.55 16.40
C SER A 41 -24.30 -10.69 16.51
N GLY A 42 -24.47 -9.67 15.66
CA GLY A 42 -25.55 -8.70 15.76
C GLY A 42 -25.34 -7.68 16.90
N GLU A 43 -24.17 -7.61 17.46
CA GLU A 43 -23.77 -6.66 18.49
C GLU A 43 -22.99 -5.48 17.93
N PHE A 44 -23.00 -4.35 18.64
CA PHE A 44 -22.18 -3.20 18.29
C PHE A 44 -20.70 -3.51 18.40
N THR A 45 -19.92 -3.25 17.36
CA THR A 45 -18.47 -3.29 17.43
C THR A 45 -17.95 -1.99 18.05
N PRO A 46 -17.01 -2.04 19.03
CA PRO A 46 -16.41 -0.84 19.61
C PRO A 46 -15.89 0.10 18.52
N PHE A 47 -16.22 1.39 18.62
CA PHE A 47 -15.94 2.35 17.55
C PHE A 47 -14.44 2.43 17.21
N ILE A 48 -13.54 2.29 18.20
CA ILE A 48 -12.10 2.31 17.96
C ILE A 48 -11.65 1.12 17.11
N ASP A 49 -12.23 -0.06 17.30
CA ASP A 49 -11.89 -1.26 16.53
C ASP A 49 -12.49 -1.21 15.11
N ALA A 50 -13.71 -0.66 15.01
CA ALA A 50 -14.32 -0.35 13.72
C ALA A 50 -13.51 0.71 12.96
N LEU A 51 -12.99 1.75 13.65
CA LEU A 51 -12.14 2.79 13.08
C LEU A 51 -10.79 2.21 12.63
N PHE A 52 -10.21 1.31 13.41
CA PHE A 52 -8.98 0.62 13.06
C PHE A 52 -9.17 -0.20 11.76
N THR A 53 -10.22 -1.02 11.71
CA THR A 53 -10.55 -1.84 10.52
C THR A 53 -10.87 -0.97 9.31
N ALA A 54 -11.65 0.11 9.49
CA ALA A 54 -11.96 1.06 8.42
C ALA A 54 -10.71 1.77 7.89
N THR A 55 -9.79 2.16 8.78
CA THR A 55 -8.51 2.76 8.39
C THR A 55 -7.65 1.75 7.64
N SER A 56 -7.52 0.55 8.18
CA SER A 56 -6.75 -0.53 7.55
C SER A 56 -7.29 -0.87 6.16
N ALA A 57 -8.61 -0.99 5.99
CA ALA A 57 -9.24 -1.24 4.69
C ALA A 57 -9.07 -0.07 3.71
N SER A 58 -9.30 1.18 4.15
CA SER A 58 -9.17 2.37 3.30
C SER A 58 -7.73 2.69 2.93
N CYS A 59 -6.79 2.49 3.86
CA CYS A 59 -5.36 2.67 3.62
C CYS A 59 -4.72 1.44 2.97
N VAL A 60 -5.52 0.36 2.79
CA VAL A 60 -5.07 -0.88 2.14
C VAL A 60 -3.89 -1.49 2.89
N THR A 61 -4.00 -1.56 4.22
CA THR A 61 -2.93 -2.05 5.10
C THR A 61 -3.05 -3.55 5.36
N GLY A 62 -4.21 -4.03 5.86
CA GLY A 62 -4.40 -5.45 6.19
C GLY A 62 -4.20 -5.82 7.65
N LEU A 63 -3.76 -4.90 8.52
CA LEU A 63 -3.78 -5.14 9.97
C LEU A 63 -5.21 -5.21 10.47
N ILE A 64 -5.53 -6.21 11.28
CA ILE A 64 -6.88 -6.49 11.76
C ILE A 64 -6.90 -6.74 13.28
N VAL A 65 -7.88 -6.15 13.96
CA VAL A 65 -8.16 -6.43 15.37
C VAL A 65 -9.02 -7.67 15.50
N TYR A 66 -10.01 -7.81 14.63
CA TYR A 66 -10.90 -8.98 14.54
C TYR A 66 -10.69 -9.73 13.23
N ASP A 67 -10.75 -11.04 13.31
CA ASP A 67 -10.69 -11.88 12.10
C ASP A 67 -11.83 -11.54 11.13
N THR A 68 -11.47 -11.28 9.86
CA THR A 68 -12.41 -10.75 8.87
C THR A 68 -13.52 -11.73 8.52
N ALA A 69 -13.24 -13.04 8.50
CA ALA A 69 -14.21 -14.05 8.13
C ALA A 69 -15.24 -14.30 9.24
N THR A 70 -14.77 -14.30 10.50
CA THR A 70 -15.59 -14.75 11.63
C THR A 70 -16.33 -13.64 12.35
N HIS A 71 -15.78 -12.41 12.40
CA HIS A 71 -16.40 -11.29 13.10
C HIS A 71 -17.43 -10.55 12.26
N TRP A 72 -17.11 -10.24 10.98
CA TRP A 72 -17.97 -9.41 10.14
C TRP A 72 -19.08 -10.22 9.45
N SER A 73 -20.29 -9.65 9.41
CA SER A 73 -21.39 -10.17 8.59
C SER A 73 -21.05 -10.06 7.09
N LEU A 74 -21.90 -10.64 6.23
CA LEU A 74 -21.74 -10.46 4.78
C LEU A 74 -21.79 -8.97 4.40
N PHE A 75 -22.66 -8.18 5.04
CA PHE A 75 -22.76 -6.74 4.84
C PHE A 75 -21.46 -6.05 5.25
N GLY A 76 -20.92 -6.33 6.45
CA GLY A 76 -19.63 -5.79 6.90
C GLY A 76 -18.48 -6.10 5.94
N LYS A 77 -18.41 -7.35 5.44
CA LYS A 77 -17.40 -7.77 4.46
C LYS A 77 -17.53 -7.04 3.12
N ILE A 78 -18.75 -6.76 2.66
CA ILE A 78 -18.98 -5.95 1.45
C ILE A 78 -18.52 -4.51 1.66
N ILE A 79 -18.76 -3.93 2.82
CA ILE A 79 -18.25 -2.58 3.15
C ILE A 79 -16.73 -2.57 3.17
N ILE A 80 -16.09 -3.57 3.81
CA ILE A 80 -14.63 -3.68 3.86
C ILE A 80 -14.04 -3.76 2.44
N ILE A 81 -14.56 -4.65 1.58
CA ILE A 81 -14.02 -4.80 0.22
C ILE A 81 -14.26 -3.54 -0.64
N ALA A 82 -15.38 -2.85 -0.44
CA ALA A 82 -15.65 -1.57 -1.11
C ALA A 82 -14.66 -0.48 -0.66
N MET A 83 -14.33 -0.42 0.64
CA MET A 83 -13.30 0.49 1.16
C MET A 83 -11.91 0.15 0.63
N ILE A 84 -11.56 -1.13 0.54
CA ILE A 84 -10.30 -1.60 -0.07
C ILE A 84 -10.21 -1.14 -1.53
N GLN A 85 -11.25 -1.34 -2.31
CA GLN A 85 -11.28 -0.94 -3.72
C GLN A 85 -11.16 0.58 -3.89
N CYS A 86 -11.91 1.35 -3.09
CA CYS A 86 -11.83 2.81 -3.11
C CYS A 86 -10.47 3.32 -2.63
N GLY A 87 -9.90 2.72 -1.61
CA GLY A 87 -8.60 3.05 -1.06
C GLY A 87 -7.45 2.68 -2.00
N GLY A 88 -7.49 1.49 -2.60
CA GLY A 88 -6.48 0.98 -3.53
C GLY A 88 -6.34 1.84 -4.78
N LEU A 89 -7.45 2.13 -5.45
CA LEU A 89 -7.46 3.01 -6.62
C LEU A 89 -7.30 4.50 -6.27
N GLY A 90 -7.49 4.85 -5.00
CA GLY A 90 -7.51 6.22 -4.52
C GLY A 90 -8.88 6.88 -4.60
N VAL A 91 -9.27 7.54 -3.52
CA VAL A 91 -10.60 8.16 -3.35
C VAL A 91 -10.94 9.13 -4.49
N VAL A 92 -9.99 9.97 -4.91
CA VAL A 92 -10.18 10.95 -5.99
C VAL A 92 -10.42 10.26 -7.34
N THR A 93 -9.69 9.17 -7.59
CA THR A 93 -9.86 8.36 -8.81
C THR A 93 -11.27 7.78 -8.88
N MET A 94 -11.74 7.19 -7.77
CA MET A 94 -13.08 6.60 -7.69
C MET A 94 -14.19 7.65 -7.85
N ILE A 95 -14.09 8.80 -7.18
CA ILE A 95 -15.04 9.91 -7.37
C ILE A 95 -15.06 10.36 -8.83
N THR A 96 -13.91 10.40 -9.49
CA THR A 96 -13.82 10.77 -10.91
C THR A 96 -14.50 9.76 -11.80
N VAL A 97 -14.32 8.47 -11.56
CA VAL A 97 -15.00 7.39 -12.29
C VAL A 97 -16.52 7.50 -12.13
N PHE A 98 -17.01 7.64 -10.90
CA PHE A 98 -18.45 7.82 -10.67
C PHE A 98 -19.01 9.08 -11.35
N THR A 99 -18.23 10.18 -11.37
CA THR A 99 -18.60 11.41 -12.06
C THR A 99 -18.72 11.20 -13.57
N GLN A 100 -17.81 10.40 -14.15
CA GLN A 100 -17.84 10.03 -15.58
C GLN A 100 -19.05 9.16 -15.92
N VAL A 101 -19.31 8.13 -15.11
CA VAL A 101 -20.47 7.24 -15.31
C VAL A 101 -21.77 8.01 -15.20
N ALA A 102 -21.86 9.01 -14.30
CA ALA A 102 -22.99 9.92 -14.20
C ALA A 102 -23.09 10.96 -15.33
N GLY A 103 -22.23 10.90 -16.34
CA GLY A 103 -22.24 11.81 -17.51
C GLY A 103 -21.83 13.26 -17.21
N LYS A 104 -21.28 13.55 -16.03
CA LYS A 104 -20.89 14.91 -15.63
C LYS A 104 -19.51 15.28 -16.15
N LYS A 105 -19.33 16.56 -16.54
CA LYS A 105 -18.03 17.08 -17.00
C LYS A 105 -17.07 17.28 -15.82
N ILE A 106 -15.83 16.85 -15.97
CA ILE A 106 -14.75 17.00 -14.99
C ILE A 106 -14.04 18.33 -15.22
N GLY A 107 -14.06 19.20 -14.21
CA GLY A 107 -13.43 20.52 -14.24
C GLY A 107 -11.89 20.47 -14.26
N LEU A 108 -11.25 21.59 -14.59
CA LEU A 108 -9.76 21.68 -14.58
C LEU A 108 -9.16 21.42 -13.20
N ARG A 109 -9.82 21.86 -12.15
CA ARG A 109 -9.38 21.67 -10.78
C ARG A 109 -9.43 20.19 -10.38
N ASP A 110 -10.52 19.49 -10.72
CA ASP A 110 -10.67 18.06 -10.45
C ASP A 110 -9.58 17.28 -11.18
N ARG A 111 -9.23 17.71 -12.40
CA ARG A 111 -8.11 17.13 -13.17
C ARG A 111 -6.75 17.39 -12.50
N ALA A 112 -6.52 18.57 -11.93
CA ALA A 112 -5.29 18.87 -11.20
C ALA A 112 -5.18 18.04 -9.91
N THR A 113 -6.29 17.86 -9.18
CA THR A 113 -6.33 16.99 -7.99
C THR A 113 -6.08 15.53 -8.37
N LEU A 114 -6.66 15.07 -9.48
CA LEU A 114 -6.44 13.74 -10.02
C LEU A 114 -4.99 13.52 -10.48
N GLN A 115 -4.37 14.53 -11.10
CA GLN A 115 -2.95 14.51 -11.45
C GLN A 115 -2.08 14.31 -10.22
N SER A 116 -2.34 15.05 -9.15
CA SER A 116 -1.62 14.91 -7.87
C SER A 116 -1.83 13.53 -7.27
N ALA A 117 -3.07 13.02 -7.24
CA ALA A 117 -3.41 11.70 -6.68
C ALA A 117 -2.74 10.54 -7.42
N LEU A 118 -2.63 10.63 -8.74
CA LEU A 118 -2.00 9.61 -9.59
C LEU A 118 -0.50 9.83 -9.79
N SER A 119 0.08 10.90 -9.21
CA SER A 119 1.47 11.32 -9.45
C SER A 119 1.79 11.45 -10.96
N ALA A 120 0.82 11.93 -11.74
CA ALA A 120 0.95 12.02 -13.19
C ALA A 120 1.72 13.30 -13.60
N PRO A 121 2.61 13.24 -14.60
CA PRO A 121 3.43 14.39 -15.00
C PRO A 121 2.63 15.50 -15.69
N GLN A 122 1.47 15.19 -16.26
CA GLN A 122 0.67 16.13 -17.05
C GLN A 122 -0.82 16.01 -16.76
N ILE A 123 -1.55 17.15 -16.80
CA ILE A 123 -3.03 17.20 -16.66
C ILE A 123 -3.71 16.65 -17.93
N GLY A 124 -3.05 16.80 -19.08
CA GLY A 124 -3.59 16.35 -20.37
C GLY A 124 -3.82 14.84 -20.41
N GLY A 125 -5.05 14.42 -20.80
CA GLY A 125 -5.40 13.00 -20.91
C GLY A 125 -5.62 12.25 -19.60
N ILE A 126 -5.58 12.95 -18.43
CA ILE A 126 -5.72 12.32 -17.11
C ILE A 126 -7.06 11.57 -16.95
N VAL A 127 -8.13 12.09 -17.52
CA VAL A 127 -9.47 11.47 -17.49
C VAL A 127 -9.49 10.15 -18.27
N LYS A 128 -8.82 10.11 -19.44
CA LYS A 128 -8.66 8.86 -20.21
C LYS A 128 -7.80 7.85 -19.45
N LEU A 129 -6.76 8.32 -18.79
CA LEU A 129 -5.90 7.49 -17.94
C LEU A 129 -6.71 6.86 -16.79
N THR A 130 -7.59 7.62 -16.13
CA THR A 130 -8.44 7.11 -15.06
C THR A 130 -9.38 6.00 -15.55
N SER A 131 -10.04 6.20 -16.70
CA SER A 131 -10.87 5.15 -17.32
C SER A 131 -10.06 3.91 -17.70
N PHE A 132 -8.84 4.09 -18.19
CA PHE A 132 -7.91 3.00 -18.51
C PHE A 132 -7.53 2.21 -17.23
N ILE A 133 -7.18 2.90 -16.13
CA ILE A 133 -6.87 2.30 -14.85
C ILE A 133 -8.06 1.48 -14.36
N PHE A 134 -9.24 2.08 -14.29
CA PHE A 134 -10.43 1.41 -13.75
C PHE A 134 -10.82 0.16 -14.54
N LYS A 135 -10.85 0.23 -15.87
CA LYS A 135 -11.14 -0.92 -16.74
C LYS A 135 -10.06 -2.00 -16.60
N GLY A 136 -8.78 -1.61 -16.59
CA GLY A 136 -7.67 -2.52 -16.42
C GLY A 136 -7.71 -3.26 -15.08
N THR A 137 -8.03 -2.55 -14.01
CA THR A 137 -8.20 -3.13 -12.66
C THR A 137 -9.27 -4.21 -12.67
N ILE A 138 -10.49 -3.90 -13.13
CA ILE A 138 -11.58 -4.89 -13.16
C ILE A 138 -11.20 -6.14 -13.97
N ILE A 139 -10.56 -5.96 -15.13
CA ILE A 139 -10.14 -7.09 -15.97
C ILE A 139 -9.11 -7.96 -15.23
N ILE A 140 -8.11 -7.37 -14.60
CA ILE A 140 -7.04 -8.10 -13.90
C ILE A 140 -7.61 -8.80 -12.67
N GLU A 141 -8.49 -8.14 -11.90
CA GLU A 141 -9.17 -8.73 -10.75
C GLU A 141 -10.06 -9.90 -11.16
N MET A 142 -10.80 -9.80 -12.26
CA MET A 142 -11.60 -10.91 -12.79
C MET A 142 -10.73 -12.09 -13.22
N ILE A 143 -9.62 -11.86 -13.89
CA ILE A 143 -8.67 -12.92 -14.28
C ILE A 143 -8.11 -13.58 -13.02
N GLY A 144 -7.68 -12.82 -12.02
CA GLY A 144 -7.20 -13.35 -10.74
C GLY A 144 -8.24 -14.21 -10.03
N ALA A 145 -9.49 -13.74 -9.97
CA ALA A 145 -10.59 -14.50 -9.38
C ALA A 145 -10.84 -15.82 -10.13
N LEU A 146 -10.84 -15.79 -11.46
CA LEU A 146 -11.01 -17.00 -12.29
C LEU A 146 -9.88 -18.02 -12.08
N LEU A 147 -8.64 -17.55 -11.93
CA LEU A 147 -7.50 -18.45 -11.66
C LEU A 147 -7.56 -19.11 -10.29
N MET A 148 -8.03 -18.40 -9.26
CA MET A 148 -8.14 -18.94 -7.89
C MET A 148 -9.42 -19.77 -7.67
N PHE A 149 -10.45 -19.58 -8.52
CA PHE A 149 -11.75 -20.23 -8.35
C PHE A 149 -11.70 -21.76 -8.23
N PRO A 150 -10.94 -22.51 -9.05
CA PRO A 150 -10.90 -23.97 -8.93
C PRO A 150 -10.44 -24.47 -7.55
N SER A 151 -9.41 -23.83 -6.97
CA SER A 151 -8.90 -24.21 -5.65
C SER A 151 -9.91 -23.90 -4.55
N PHE A 152 -10.52 -22.70 -4.55
CA PHE A 152 -11.54 -22.34 -3.56
C PHE A 152 -12.84 -23.12 -3.74
N MET A 153 -13.24 -23.43 -4.98
CA MET A 153 -14.42 -24.26 -5.25
C MET A 153 -14.29 -25.66 -4.66
N LYS A 154 -13.10 -26.25 -4.77
CA LYS A 154 -12.81 -27.59 -4.22
C LYS A 154 -13.01 -27.63 -2.70
N ASP A 155 -12.62 -26.58 -1.99
CA ASP A 155 -12.66 -26.56 -0.52
C ASP A 155 -13.98 -26.04 0.06
N PHE A 156 -14.64 -25.09 -0.61
CA PHE A 156 -15.79 -24.36 -0.06
C PHE A 156 -17.08 -24.51 -0.88
N GLY A 157 -17.04 -25.25 -1.98
CA GLY A 157 -18.15 -25.36 -2.93
C GLY A 157 -18.28 -24.15 -3.85
N VAL A 158 -19.21 -24.22 -4.82
CA VAL A 158 -19.33 -23.23 -5.91
C VAL A 158 -19.60 -21.83 -5.40
N THR A 159 -20.65 -21.64 -4.58
CA THR A 159 -21.10 -20.31 -4.16
C THR A 159 -20.07 -19.58 -3.30
N LYS A 160 -19.56 -20.24 -2.27
CA LYS A 160 -18.49 -19.66 -1.43
C LYS A 160 -17.19 -19.52 -2.22
N GLY A 161 -16.86 -20.45 -3.11
CA GLY A 161 -15.69 -20.40 -3.97
C GLY A 161 -15.65 -19.16 -4.86
N ILE A 162 -16.77 -18.78 -5.49
CA ILE A 162 -16.88 -17.55 -6.27
C ILE A 162 -16.64 -16.32 -5.37
N TYR A 163 -17.31 -16.25 -4.23
CA TYR A 163 -17.18 -15.15 -3.30
C TYR A 163 -15.74 -14.98 -2.79
N TYR A 164 -15.09 -16.08 -2.37
CA TYR A 164 -13.72 -16.06 -1.88
C TYR A 164 -12.73 -15.67 -2.99
N SER A 165 -12.91 -16.17 -4.21
CA SER A 165 -12.05 -15.82 -5.34
C SER A 165 -12.12 -14.33 -5.66
N ILE A 166 -13.32 -13.75 -5.70
CA ILE A 166 -13.50 -12.31 -5.96
C ILE A 166 -12.90 -11.49 -4.83
N PHE A 167 -13.19 -11.83 -3.56
CA PHE A 167 -12.69 -11.10 -2.41
C PHE A 167 -11.16 -11.08 -2.36
N HIS A 168 -10.53 -12.26 -2.48
CA HIS A 168 -9.06 -12.36 -2.44
C HIS A 168 -8.40 -11.72 -3.66
N SER A 169 -9.04 -11.77 -4.84
CA SER A 169 -8.51 -11.11 -6.03
C SER A 169 -8.47 -9.59 -5.87
N ILE A 170 -9.56 -8.98 -5.40
CA ILE A 170 -9.62 -7.54 -5.12
C ILE A 170 -8.62 -7.16 -4.02
N SER A 171 -8.60 -7.92 -2.92
CA SER A 171 -7.69 -7.67 -1.81
C SER A 171 -6.23 -7.77 -2.23
N ALA A 172 -5.86 -8.78 -3.04
CA ALA A 172 -4.50 -8.96 -3.53
C ALA A 172 -4.08 -7.90 -4.55
N PHE A 173 -4.95 -7.57 -5.51
CA PHE A 173 -4.67 -6.53 -6.50
C PHE A 173 -4.52 -5.14 -5.85
N CYS A 174 -5.37 -4.84 -4.89
CA CYS A 174 -5.29 -3.59 -4.11
C CYS A 174 -4.13 -3.60 -3.11
N ASN A 175 -3.42 -4.71 -2.92
CA ASN A 175 -2.39 -4.89 -1.89
C ASN A 175 -2.94 -4.67 -0.46
N ALA A 176 -4.10 -5.26 -0.14
CA ALA A 176 -4.80 -4.96 1.11
C ALA A 176 -4.62 -6.02 2.21
N GLY A 177 -4.25 -7.25 1.86
CA GLY A 177 -3.97 -8.31 2.84
C GLY A 177 -5.18 -8.85 3.63
N PHE A 178 -6.37 -8.36 3.38
CA PHE A 178 -7.58 -8.92 3.99
C PHE A 178 -7.93 -10.25 3.34
N ASP A 179 -8.21 -11.26 4.16
CA ASP A 179 -8.60 -12.59 3.73
C ASP A 179 -9.88 -13.08 4.41
N LEU A 180 -10.40 -14.19 3.94
CA LEU A 180 -11.59 -14.86 4.50
C LEU A 180 -11.27 -16.25 5.02
N MET A 181 -10.00 -16.56 5.31
CA MET A 181 -9.57 -17.89 5.73
C MET A 181 -9.86 -18.17 7.21
N GLY A 182 -10.32 -17.19 7.97
CA GLY A 182 -10.76 -17.36 9.35
C GLY A 182 -11.85 -18.43 9.54
N ASP A 183 -12.61 -18.77 8.49
CA ASP A 183 -13.54 -19.92 8.49
C ASP A 183 -12.78 -21.26 8.60
N VAL A 184 -11.49 -21.32 8.25
CA VAL A 184 -10.62 -22.50 8.42
C VAL A 184 -9.91 -22.46 9.76
N SER A 185 -9.21 -21.36 10.03
CA SER A 185 -8.53 -21.09 11.29
C SER A 185 -8.40 -19.58 11.47
N LYS A 186 -8.74 -19.05 12.65
CA LYS A 186 -8.67 -17.61 12.92
C LYS A 186 -7.27 -17.10 12.69
N PHE A 187 -7.16 -15.94 12.00
CA PHE A 187 -5.91 -15.26 11.69
C PHE A 187 -4.88 -16.08 10.88
N SER A 188 -5.32 -17.16 10.19
CA SER A 188 -4.40 -18.05 9.49
C SER A 188 -3.94 -17.54 8.13
N SER A 189 -4.58 -16.53 7.56
CA SER A 189 -4.36 -16.09 6.18
C SER A 189 -4.32 -17.29 5.21
N LEU A 190 -3.42 -17.36 4.27
CA LEU A 190 -3.35 -18.38 3.23
C LEU A 190 -2.46 -19.59 3.60
N THR A 191 -2.19 -19.83 4.89
CA THR A 191 -1.31 -20.92 5.32
C THR A 191 -1.77 -22.31 4.86
N LYS A 192 -3.10 -22.55 4.75
CA LYS A 192 -3.67 -23.76 4.16
C LYS A 192 -3.21 -23.99 2.72
N TYR A 193 -2.95 -22.93 1.97
CA TYR A 193 -2.61 -22.99 0.54
C TYR A 193 -1.11 -22.83 0.27
N GLN A 194 -0.24 -23.10 1.26
CA GLN A 194 1.20 -22.98 1.14
C GLN A 194 1.79 -23.71 -0.09
N SER A 195 1.28 -24.90 -0.41
CA SER A 195 1.74 -25.72 -1.54
C SER A 195 0.87 -25.63 -2.80
N ASP A 196 -0.23 -24.84 -2.76
CA ASP A 196 -1.12 -24.64 -3.92
C ASP A 196 -0.50 -23.62 -4.89
N VAL A 197 -0.11 -24.12 -6.07
CA VAL A 197 0.58 -23.33 -7.09
C VAL A 197 -0.34 -22.24 -7.67
N MET A 198 -1.61 -22.55 -7.91
CA MET A 198 -2.54 -21.62 -8.57
C MET A 198 -2.84 -20.43 -7.68
N ILE A 199 -3.12 -20.66 -6.39
CA ILE A 199 -3.38 -19.56 -5.44
C ILE A 199 -2.12 -18.71 -5.24
N ASN A 200 -0.96 -19.35 -4.99
CA ASN A 200 0.29 -18.62 -4.77
C ASN A 200 0.66 -17.73 -5.96
N ILE A 201 0.68 -18.30 -7.18
CA ILE A 201 1.06 -17.55 -8.38
C ILE A 201 0.03 -16.44 -8.67
N SER A 202 -1.26 -16.72 -8.56
CA SER A 202 -2.31 -15.74 -8.84
C SER A 202 -2.20 -14.52 -7.90
N ILE A 203 -2.04 -14.76 -6.59
CA ILE A 203 -1.91 -13.69 -5.60
C ILE A 203 -0.61 -12.93 -5.79
N MET A 204 0.54 -13.60 -6.00
CA MET A 204 1.80 -12.91 -6.28
C MET A 204 1.73 -12.02 -7.51
N LEU A 205 1.12 -12.50 -8.61
CA LEU A 205 0.96 -11.70 -9.83
C LEU A 205 0.05 -10.49 -9.59
N LEU A 206 -1.08 -10.66 -8.89
CA LEU A 206 -1.99 -9.56 -8.55
C LEU A 206 -1.27 -8.49 -7.73
N ILE A 207 -0.52 -8.88 -6.69
CA ILE A 207 0.29 -7.99 -5.84
C ILE A 207 1.32 -7.23 -6.68
N LEU A 208 2.07 -7.93 -7.52
CA LEU A 208 3.09 -7.33 -8.34
C LEU A 208 2.49 -6.33 -9.34
N ILE A 209 1.43 -6.69 -10.05
CA ILE A 209 0.79 -5.83 -11.04
C ILE A 209 0.17 -4.60 -10.37
N GLY A 210 -0.56 -4.76 -9.26
CA GLY A 210 -1.12 -3.65 -8.48
C GLY A 210 -0.05 -2.72 -7.94
N GLY A 211 1.06 -3.29 -7.44
CA GLY A 211 2.20 -2.57 -6.84
C GLY A 211 3.14 -1.88 -7.84
N LEU A 212 3.12 -2.19 -9.14
CA LEU A 212 4.01 -1.55 -10.12
C LEU A 212 3.72 -0.05 -10.30
N GLY A 213 2.45 0.31 -10.41
CA GLY A 213 2.01 1.68 -10.70
C GLY A 213 1.34 1.84 -12.07
N PHE A 214 0.27 2.63 -12.08
CA PHE A 214 -0.60 2.74 -13.26
C PHE A 214 0.04 3.43 -14.48
N LEU A 215 1.01 4.33 -14.26
CA LEU A 215 1.77 4.95 -15.33
C LEU A 215 2.71 3.95 -16.01
N ILE A 216 3.21 2.98 -15.26
CA ILE A 216 4.09 1.92 -15.78
C ILE A 216 3.30 1.00 -16.69
N TRP A 217 2.04 0.66 -16.34
CA TRP A 217 1.16 -0.10 -17.24
C TRP A 217 0.99 0.60 -18.58
N LYS A 218 0.79 1.93 -18.55
CA LYS A 218 0.67 2.73 -19.79
C LYS A 218 1.92 2.62 -20.64
N ASP A 219 3.11 2.73 -20.03
CA ASP A 219 4.39 2.60 -20.75
C ASP A 219 4.57 1.18 -21.32
N MET A 220 4.29 0.14 -20.53
CA MET A 220 4.42 -1.25 -20.96
C MET A 220 3.47 -1.58 -22.13
N ILE A 221 2.22 -1.15 -22.07
CA ILE A 221 1.26 -1.39 -23.16
C ILE A 221 1.64 -0.60 -24.42
N LYS A 222 2.10 0.66 -24.24
CA LYS A 222 2.46 1.53 -25.36
C LYS A 222 3.72 1.07 -26.10
N TYR A 223 4.77 0.70 -25.34
CA TYR A 223 6.10 0.41 -25.91
C TYR A 223 6.43 -1.09 -25.91
N LYS A 224 5.56 -1.94 -25.34
CA LYS A 224 5.70 -3.41 -25.29
C LYS A 224 7.10 -3.81 -24.79
N PHE A 225 7.89 -4.49 -25.62
CA PHE A 225 9.24 -4.97 -25.30
C PHE A 225 10.36 -3.95 -25.57
N ASP A 226 10.05 -2.76 -26.09
CA ASP A 226 11.07 -1.73 -26.34
C ASP A 226 11.41 -0.97 -25.06
N MET A 227 12.20 -1.61 -24.21
CA MET A 227 12.63 -1.05 -22.91
C MET A 227 13.42 0.25 -23.05
N LYS A 228 14.02 0.55 -24.23
CA LYS A 228 14.76 1.79 -24.44
C LYS A 228 13.86 3.01 -24.35
N ARG A 229 12.60 2.89 -24.83
CA ARG A 229 11.59 3.97 -24.83
C ARG A 229 10.86 4.17 -23.51
N TYR A 230 11.05 3.28 -22.54
CA TYR A 230 10.42 3.43 -21.21
C TYR A 230 10.91 4.69 -20.53
N SER A 231 10.02 5.32 -19.76
CA SER A 231 10.37 6.44 -18.88
C SER A 231 11.40 6.02 -17.84
N THR A 232 12.19 6.97 -17.35
CA THR A 232 13.18 6.71 -16.28
C THR A 232 12.51 6.09 -15.05
N GLN A 233 11.34 6.58 -14.67
CA GLN A 233 10.55 6.03 -13.57
C GLN A 233 10.19 4.56 -13.79
N THR A 234 9.72 4.21 -15.00
CA THR A 234 9.38 2.81 -15.35
C THR A 234 10.59 1.90 -15.22
N LYS A 235 11.74 2.34 -15.72
CA LYS A 235 12.99 1.57 -15.62
C LYS A 235 13.44 1.37 -14.16
N MET A 236 13.40 2.43 -13.34
CA MET A 236 13.74 2.34 -11.92
C MET A 236 12.84 1.34 -11.19
N VAL A 237 11.52 1.42 -11.37
CA VAL A 237 10.59 0.54 -10.67
C VAL A 237 10.72 -0.91 -11.14
N LEU A 238 10.90 -1.18 -12.43
CA LEU A 238 11.10 -2.54 -12.93
C LEU A 238 12.38 -3.17 -12.38
N VAL A 239 13.50 -2.44 -12.39
CA VAL A 239 14.79 -2.92 -11.84
C VAL A 239 14.64 -3.20 -10.34
N MET A 240 14.06 -2.27 -9.57
CA MET A 240 13.84 -2.48 -8.14
C MET A 240 12.88 -3.65 -7.86
N SER A 241 11.84 -3.82 -8.66
CA SER A 241 10.91 -4.95 -8.51
C SER A 241 11.64 -6.29 -8.66
N VAL A 242 12.52 -6.41 -9.64
CA VAL A 242 13.30 -7.63 -9.87
C VAL A 242 14.26 -7.88 -8.71
N ILE A 243 14.99 -6.87 -8.27
CA ILE A 243 15.96 -6.98 -7.15
C ILE A 243 15.23 -7.38 -5.86
N LEU A 244 14.11 -6.71 -5.52
CA LEU A 244 13.37 -6.93 -4.30
C LEU A 244 12.57 -8.25 -4.28
N VAL A 245 12.41 -8.92 -5.42
CA VAL A 245 11.85 -10.27 -5.46
C VAL A 245 12.97 -11.31 -5.43
N ILE A 246 13.97 -11.21 -6.32
CA ILE A 246 14.97 -12.27 -6.49
C ILE A 246 15.87 -12.37 -5.25
N PHE A 247 16.45 -11.26 -4.79
CA PHE A 247 17.43 -11.30 -3.70
C PHE A 247 16.82 -11.89 -2.39
N PRO A 248 15.67 -11.41 -1.88
CA PRO A 248 15.07 -11.99 -0.68
C PRO A 248 14.57 -13.41 -0.89
N SER A 249 14.07 -13.77 -2.09
CA SER A 249 13.64 -15.14 -2.37
C SER A 249 14.81 -16.13 -2.24
N VAL A 250 15.97 -15.78 -2.78
CA VAL A 250 17.18 -16.60 -2.65
C VAL A 250 17.61 -16.70 -1.19
N LEU A 251 17.58 -15.58 -0.45
CA LEU A 251 17.94 -15.56 0.96
C LEU A 251 16.99 -16.47 1.76
N PHE A 252 15.67 -16.27 1.69
CA PHE A 252 14.69 -17.08 2.40
C PHE A 252 14.74 -18.56 2.01
N PHE A 253 15.03 -18.86 0.76
CA PHE A 253 15.18 -20.24 0.29
C PHE A 253 16.28 -20.97 1.06
N PHE A 254 17.40 -20.35 1.36
CA PHE A 254 18.51 -20.98 2.06
C PHE A 254 18.43 -20.86 3.58
N THR A 255 17.87 -19.78 4.13
CA THR A 255 17.86 -19.53 5.58
C THR A 255 16.61 -20.02 6.27
N GLU A 256 15.39 -19.65 5.76
CA GLU A 256 14.15 -19.86 6.48
C GLU A 256 13.45 -21.19 6.12
N PHE A 257 13.56 -21.62 4.87
CA PHE A 257 12.74 -22.72 4.34
C PHE A 257 13.55 -23.95 3.96
N SER A 258 14.74 -24.13 4.52
CA SER A 258 15.65 -25.25 4.23
C SER A 258 15.03 -26.62 4.55
N SER A 259 14.11 -26.71 5.50
CA SER A 259 13.44 -27.94 5.94
C SER A 259 12.22 -28.33 5.09
N LEU A 260 11.75 -27.44 4.19
CA LEU A 260 10.58 -27.72 3.36
C LEU A 260 10.93 -28.49 2.11
N GLU A 261 9.96 -29.25 1.57
CA GLU A 261 10.07 -29.87 0.23
C GLU A 261 10.35 -28.82 -0.84
N ILE A 262 11.13 -29.18 -1.87
CA ILE A 262 11.66 -28.24 -2.86
C ILE A 262 10.57 -27.38 -3.54
N LYS A 263 9.42 -27.98 -3.87
CA LYS A 263 8.30 -27.26 -4.50
C LYS A 263 7.72 -26.20 -3.55
N THR A 264 7.38 -26.58 -2.34
CA THR A 264 6.82 -25.71 -1.31
C THR A 264 7.85 -24.67 -0.89
N ARG A 265 9.13 -25.05 -0.79
CA ARG A 265 10.25 -24.17 -0.47
C ARG A 265 10.39 -23.03 -1.49
N ILE A 266 10.35 -23.33 -2.80
CA ILE A 266 10.40 -22.32 -3.85
C ILE A 266 9.18 -21.38 -3.76
N LEU A 267 7.97 -21.94 -3.69
CA LEU A 267 6.74 -21.14 -3.61
C LEU A 267 6.75 -20.21 -2.39
N SER A 268 7.07 -20.74 -1.23
CA SER A 268 7.12 -19.97 0.02
C SER A 268 8.19 -18.88 -0.02
N SER A 269 9.38 -19.19 -0.54
CA SER A 269 10.47 -18.20 -0.63
C SER A 269 10.11 -17.01 -1.52
N VAL A 270 9.50 -17.28 -2.69
CA VAL A 270 9.07 -16.22 -3.60
C VAL A 270 7.86 -15.48 -3.03
N PHE A 271 6.89 -16.18 -2.44
CA PHE A 271 5.72 -15.55 -1.85
C PHE A 271 6.10 -14.60 -0.71
N GLN A 272 6.97 -15.04 0.20
CA GLN A 272 7.44 -14.23 1.32
C GLN A 272 8.39 -13.08 0.93
N ALA A 273 8.95 -13.10 -0.27
CA ALA A 273 9.67 -11.95 -0.84
C ALA A 273 8.71 -10.94 -1.51
N VAL A 274 7.56 -11.42 -2.01
CA VAL A 274 6.56 -10.56 -2.69
C VAL A 274 5.62 -9.88 -1.69
N THR A 275 5.11 -10.62 -0.70
CA THR A 275 4.06 -10.13 0.20
C THR A 275 4.46 -8.93 1.06
N PRO A 276 5.71 -8.76 1.56
CA PRO A 276 6.10 -7.59 2.34
C PRO A 276 6.03 -6.28 1.54
N ARG A 277 5.91 -6.35 0.23
CA ARG A 277 5.73 -5.18 -0.65
C ARG A 277 4.28 -4.69 -0.61
N THR A 278 3.81 -4.41 0.62
CA THR A 278 2.51 -3.84 0.98
C THR A 278 1.29 -4.72 0.68
N ALA A 279 1.43 -6.05 0.72
CA ALA A 279 0.33 -6.95 0.37
C ALA A 279 -0.33 -7.65 1.57
N GLY A 280 0.43 -8.04 2.59
CA GLY A 280 -0.11 -8.51 3.87
C GLY A 280 -0.57 -9.96 3.93
N PHE A 281 -0.63 -10.69 2.82
CA PHE A 281 -0.94 -12.12 2.85
C PHE A 281 0.26 -12.93 3.33
N ASN A 282 0.01 -13.99 4.08
CA ASN A 282 1.04 -14.93 4.47
C ASN A 282 0.60 -16.39 4.20
N THR A 283 1.55 -17.17 3.70
CA THR A 283 1.39 -18.63 3.51
C THR A 283 2.17 -19.42 4.55
N ILE A 284 2.92 -18.73 5.39
CA ILE A 284 3.71 -19.28 6.50
C ILE A 284 3.57 -18.34 7.70
N ASP A 285 3.58 -18.91 8.88
CA ASP A 285 3.54 -18.19 10.14
C ASP A 285 4.87 -17.47 10.41
N TYR A 286 4.84 -16.13 10.46
CA TYR A 286 6.02 -15.29 10.71
C TYR A 286 6.59 -15.44 12.11
N THR A 287 5.83 -15.95 13.09
CA THR A 287 6.36 -16.21 14.45
C THR A 287 7.44 -17.28 14.45
N LYS A 288 7.52 -18.09 13.38
CA LYS A 288 8.52 -19.15 13.21
C LYS A 288 9.78 -18.71 12.49
N PHE A 289 9.83 -17.45 12.01
CA PHE A 289 11.01 -16.93 11.31
C PHE A 289 12.16 -16.68 12.28
N SER A 290 13.37 -16.81 11.78
CA SER A 290 14.56 -16.37 12.48
C SER A 290 14.55 -14.84 12.68
N ASP A 291 15.34 -14.33 13.63
CA ASP A 291 15.50 -12.89 13.83
C ASP A 291 16.04 -12.19 12.55
N ASN A 292 16.90 -12.86 11.79
CA ASN A 292 17.39 -12.37 10.51
C ASN A 292 16.28 -12.32 9.45
N GLY A 293 15.41 -13.33 9.40
CA GLY A 293 14.26 -13.36 8.51
C GLY A 293 13.25 -12.26 8.83
N ILE A 294 13.00 -12.01 10.12
CA ILE A 294 12.15 -10.90 10.58
C ILE A 294 12.77 -9.55 10.21
N ALA A 295 14.06 -9.34 10.48
CA ALA A 295 14.76 -8.10 10.13
C ALA A 295 14.72 -7.83 8.61
N MET A 296 14.97 -8.87 7.80
CA MET A 296 14.86 -8.76 6.34
C MET A 296 13.43 -8.42 5.90
N THR A 297 12.41 -9.02 6.52
CA THR A 297 11.01 -8.72 6.23
C THR A 297 10.68 -7.27 6.59
N ILE A 298 11.16 -6.73 7.73
CA ILE A 298 11.00 -5.32 8.10
C ILE A 298 11.60 -4.40 7.03
N ILE A 299 12.80 -4.68 6.55
CA ILE A 299 13.45 -3.90 5.48
C ILE A 299 12.59 -3.93 4.20
N LEU A 300 12.08 -5.11 3.83
CA LEU A 300 11.23 -5.25 2.65
C LEU A 300 9.89 -4.53 2.81
N MET A 301 9.29 -4.53 4.00
CA MET A 301 8.05 -3.81 4.30
C MET A 301 8.22 -2.30 4.12
N LEU A 302 9.31 -1.73 4.62
CA LEU A 302 9.58 -0.29 4.49
C LEU A 302 9.75 0.14 3.01
N ILE A 303 10.16 -0.77 2.12
CA ILE A 303 10.28 -0.51 0.68
C ILE A 303 9.00 -0.96 -0.03
N GLY A 304 8.05 -0.06 -0.15
CA GLY A 304 6.73 -0.30 -0.74
C GLY A 304 6.74 -0.48 -2.27
N GLY A 305 5.66 -0.07 -2.92
CA GLY A 305 5.49 -0.21 -4.37
C GLY A 305 5.97 0.98 -5.20
N GLY A 306 5.58 1.00 -6.48
CA GLY A 306 5.82 2.11 -7.40
C GLY A 306 4.94 3.32 -7.11
N SER A 307 5.38 4.51 -7.52
CA SER A 307 4.56 5.72 -7.43
C SER A 307 3.31 5.60 -8.28
N GLY A 308 2.15 6.02 -7.76
CA GLY A 308 0.86 5.90 -8.46
C GLY A 308 0.41 4.44 -8.61
N SER A 309 0.64 3.60 -7.58
CA SER A 309 0.18 2.22 -7.45
C SER A 309 -0.85 2.06 -6.33
N THR A 310 -1.35 0.86 -6.16
CA THR A 310 -2.18 0.48 -5.02
C THR A 310 -1.39 0.41 -3.70
N ALA A 311 -0.09 0.20 -3.76
CA ALA A 311 0.82 0.05 -2.64
C ALA A 311 1.09 1.36 -1.88
N GLY A 312 1.33 1.29 -0.57
CA GLY A 312 1.75 2.42 0.29
C GLY A 312 3.27 2.49 0.51
N GLY A 313 3.69 2.98 1.67
CA GLY A 313 5.10 3.04 2.11
C GLY A 313 6.04 3.86 1.25
N ILE A 314 7.34 3.78 1.54
CA ILE A 314 8.41 4.44 0.77
C ILE A 314 8.44 3.86 -0.64
N LYS A 315 8.31 4.71 -1.65
CA LYS A 315 8.23 4.24 -3.04
C LYS A 315 9.57 3.69 -3.53
N MET A 316 9.51 2.65 -4.36
CA MET A 316 10.72 2.06 -4.99
C MET A 316 11.58 3.09 -5.71
N SER A 317 10.95 4.08 -6.37
CA SER A 317 11.67 5.19 -7.01
C SER A 317 12.41 6.07 -6.00
N THR A 318 11.85 6.29 -4.81
CA THR A 318 12.51 7.04 -3.72
C THR A 318 13.78 6.33 -3.26
N VAL A 319 13.68 5.03 -2.95
CA VAL A 319 14.83 4.22 -2.54
C VAL A 319 15.90 4.16 -3.65
N PHE A 320 15.48 3.97 -4.90
CA PHE A 320 16.41 3.96 -6.04
C PHE A 320 17.19 5.29 -6.16
N ILE A 321 16.49 6.43 -6.01
CA ILE A 321 17.11 7.76 -6.08
C ILE A 321 18.10 7.95 -4.92
N LEU A 322 17.77 7.51 -3.70
CA LEU A 322 18.68 7.59 -2.55
C LEU A 322 19.94 6.76 -2.77
N VAL A 323 19.79 5.53 -3.25
CA VAL A 323 20.94 4.66 -3.60
C VAL A 323 21.78 5.25 -4.72
N ALA A 324 21.14 5.79 -5.78
CA ALA A 324 21.84 6.45 -6.87
C ALA A 324 22.59 7.70 -6.39
N THR A 325 22.01 8.47 -5.47
CA THR A 325 22.66 9.64 -4.84
C THR A 325 23.89 9.20 -4.03
N MET A 326 23.75 8.16 -3.21
CA MET A 326 24.88 7.60 -2.47
C MET A 326 26.01 7.16 -3.42
N CYS A 327 25.70 6.44 -4.48
CA CYS A 327 26.69 6.01 -5.47
C CYS A 327 27.35 7.19 -6.20
N SER A 328 26.59 8.25 -6.49
CA SER A 328 27.12 9.47 -7.12
C SER A 328 28.11 10.21 -6.20
N VAL A 329 27.80 10.30 -4.90
CA VAL A 329 28.71 10.89 -3.89
C VAL A 329 29.98 10.07 -3.77
N LEU A 330 29.88 8.74 -3.68
CA LEU A 330 31.05 7.85 -3.61
C LEU A 330 31.97 7.94 -4.86
N LYS A 331 31.37 8.20 -6.04
CA LYS A 331 32.11 8.40 -7.29
C LYS A 331 32.58 9.83 -7.50
N GLN A 332 32.23 10.75 -6.59
CA GLN A 332 32.50 12.19 -6.71
C GLN A 332 31.93 12.81 -7.99
N ASP A 333 30.80 12.29 -8.47
CA ASP A 333 30.11 12.84 -9.62
C ASP A 333 29.48 14.19 -9.26
N LYS A 334 29.52 15.16 -10.17
CA LYS A 334 28.94 16.50 -9.96
C LYS A 334 27.40 16.48 -9.89
N GLU A 335 26.77 15.48 -10.47
CA GLU A 335 25.33 15.38 -10.63
C GLU A 335 24.86 13.94 -10.50
N VAL A 336 23.68 13.75 -9.91
CA VAL A 336 23.05 12.43 -9.84
C VAL A 336 22.40 12.12 -11.18
N ALA A 337 22.90 11.10 -11.87
CA ALA A 337 22.39 10.66 -13.16
C ALA A 337 21.92 9.21 -13.11
N VAL A 338 20.71 8.94 -13.65
CA VAL A 338 20.08 7.63 -13.70
C VAL A 338 19.65 7.34 -15.14
N PHE A 339 20.08 6.22 -15.71
CA PHE A 339 19.82 5.85 -17.11
C PHE A 339 20.13 6.98 -18.12
N LYS A 340 21.27 7.64 -17.94
CA LYS A 340 21.75 8.76 -18.78
C LYS A 340 20.85 10.01 -18.69
N LYS A 341 20.06 10.18 -17.62
CA LYS A 341 19.26 11.36 -17.35
C LYS A 341 19.59 11.93 -15.98
N ARG A 342 19.78 13.24 -15.91
CA ARG A 342 20.02 13.98 -14.67
C ARG A 342 18.75 14.01 -13.81
N ILE A 343 18.91 13.80 -12.50
CA ILE A 343 17.84 13.96 -11.51
C ILE A 343 17.93 15.35 -10.91
N GLU A 344 16.79 16.04 -10.84
CA GLU A 344 16.71 17.38 -10.26
C GLU A 344 16.99 17.36 -8.75
N PRO A 345 17.74 18.32 -8.21
CA PRO A 345 18.07 18.39 -6.76
C PRO A 345 16.84 18.41 -5.84
N ASP A 346 15.74 19.02 -6.28
CA ASP A 346 14.51 19.07 -5.48
C ASP A 346 13.84 17.70 -5.36
N ILE A 347 13.99 16.83 -6.36
CA ILE A 347 13.52 15.43 -6.27
C ILE A 347 14.32 14.66 -5.21
N ILE A 348 15.65 14.90 -5.14
CA ILE A 348 16.52 14.29 -4.14
C ILE A 348 16.15 14.76 -2.73
N LYS A 349 15.96 16.08 -2.53
CA LYS A 349 15.51 16.63 -1.24
C LYS A 349 14.18 16.04 -0.78
N ASN A 350 13.22 15.90 -1.70
CA ASN A 350 11.93 15.31 -1.41
C ASN A 350 12.09 13.81 -1.05
N ALA A 351 12.95 13.09 -1.74
CA ALA A 351 13.22 11.67 -1.45
C ALA A 351 13.83 11.50 -0.04
N VAL A 352 14.79 12.33 0.34
CA VAL A 352 15.39 12.34 1.69
C VAL A 352 14.34 12.68 2.75
N ALA A 353 13.49 13.71 2.51
CA ALA A 353 12.49 14.15 3.48
C ALA A 353 11.44 13.04 3.75
N VAL A 354 10.95 12.35 2.71
CA VAL A 354 10.01 11.23 2.86
C VAL A 354 10.66 10.09 3.63
N PHE A 355 11.85 9.68 3.20
CA PHE A 355 12.57 8.59 3.85
C PHE A 355 12.82 8.86 5.34
N ALA A 356 13.29 10.07 5.67
CA ALA A 356 13.55 10.48 7.05
C ALA A 356 12.26 10.48 7.89
N LEU A 357 11.13 10.99 7.33
CA LEU A 357 9.85 11.00 8.03
C LEU A 357 9.34 9.58 8.32
N ASP A 358 9.36 8.69 7.33
CA ASP A 358 8.85 7.33 7.49
C ASP A 358 9.70 6.52 8.47
N ILE A 359 11.04 6.66 8.42
CA ILE A 359 11.95 6.04 9.39
C ILE A 359 11.75 6.61 10.80
N PHE A 360 11.55 7.92 10.94
CA PHE A 360 11.27 8.56 12.23
C PHE A 360 9.97 8.00 12.84
N LEU A 361 8.88 7.95 12.07
CA LEU A 361 7.61 7.40 12.53
C LEU A 361 7.74 5.92 12.91
N PHE A 362 8.44 5.14 12.11
CA PHE A 362 8.71 3.73 12.37
C PHE A 362 9.45 3.52 13.71
N ILE A 363 10.57 4.20 13.92
CA ILE A 363 11.39 4.03 15.13
C ILE A 363 10.66 4.55 16.36
N VAL A 364 10.16 5.79 16.32
CA VAL A 364 9.51 6.43 17.47
C VAL A 364 8.22 5.69 17.84
N GLY A 365 7.42 5.30 16.83
CA GLY A 365 6.20 4.53 17.06
C GLY A 365 6.48 3.19 17.73
N SER A 366 7.51 2.47 17.28
CA SER A 366 7.90 1.18 17.87
C SER A 366 8.31 1.31 19.33
N MET A 367 9.08 2.35 19.65
CA MET A 367 9.50 2.62 21.05
C MET A 367 8.31 2.97 21.95
N ILE A 368 7.39 3.79 21.46
CA ILE A 368 6.20 4.20 22.22
C ILE A 368 5.31 2.97 22.51
N ILE A 369 4.99 2.17 21.48
CA ILE A 369 4.13 0.98 21.66
C ILE A 369 4.80 -0.04 22.58
N SER A 370 6.10 -0.30 22.42
CA SER A 370 6.85 -1.20 23.30
C SER A 370 6.80 -0.72 24.75
N GLY A 371 6.97 0.58 24.99
CA GLY A 371 6.92 1.17 26.35
C GLY A 371 5.54 1.14 27.00
N ILE A 372 4.46 1.27 26.21
CA ILE A 372 3.08 1.28 26.74
C ILE A 372 2.55 -0.14 26.95
N GLU A 373 2.77 -1.03 25.99
CA GLU A 373 2.13 -2.37 25.97
C GLU A 373 3.01 -3.47 26.58
N GLY A 374 4.33 -3.22 26.73
CA GLY A 374 5.28 -4.21 27.27
C GLY A 374 5.67 -5.31 26.29
N PHE A 375 5.28 -5.24 25.00
CA PHE A 375 5.75 -6.15 23.95
C PHE A 375 7.23 -5.93 23.64
N SER A 376 7.90 -6.96 23.13
CA SER A 376 9.31 -6.85 22.71
C SER A 376 9.48 -5.80 21.60
N LEU A 377 10.63 -5.14 21.57
CA LEU A 377 10.93 -4.16 20.52
C LEU A 377 10.86 -4.80 19.11
N LYS A 378 11.22 -6.08 18.97
CA LYS A 378 11.12 -6.83 17.73
C LYS A 378 9.68 -6.89 17.21
N GLU A 379 8.72 -7.25 18.07
CA GLU A 379 7.31 -7.34 17.71
C GLU A 379 6.72 -5.99 17.37
N THR A 380 7.02 -4.96 18.14
CA THR A 380 6.53 -3.60 17.89
C THR A 380 7.16 -2.96 16.66
N MET A 381 8.44 -3.23 16.36
CA MET A 381 9.07 -2.82 15.10
C MET A 381 8.40 -3.48 13.90
N PHE A 382 8.10 -4.77 13.96
CA PHE A 382 7.40 -5.46 12.87
C PHE A 382 6.03 -4.86 12.60
N GLU A 383 5.25 -4.59 13.67
CA GLU A 383 3.92 -3.99 13.59
C GLU A 383 3.94 -2.55 13.05
N CYS A 384 4.86 -1.72 13.56
CA CYS A 384 5.00 -0.33 13.11
C CYS A 384 5.52 -0.22 11.68
N ALA A 385 6.46 -1.08 11.27
CA ALA A 385 6.89 -1.15 9.87
C ALA A 385 5.70 -1.52 8.96
N SER A 386 4.91 -2.51 9.38
CA SER A 386 3.69 -2.92 8.68
C SER A 386 2.66 -1.79 8.59
N ALA A 387 2.47 -1.01 9.66
CA ALA A 387 1.51 0.10 9.67
C ALA A 387 1.98 1.28 8.82
N VAL A 388 3.22 1.78 9.01
CA VAL A 388 3.76 2.93 8.23
C VAL A 388 3.84 2.61 6.74
N ALA A 389 4.28 1.40 6.41
CA ALA A 389 4.38 0.98 5.03
C ALA A 389 3.06 0.43 4.46
N THR A 390 1.99 0.35 5.27
CA THR A 390 0.68 -0.21 4.89
C THR A 390 0.79 -1.61 4.29
N VAL A 391 1.36 -2.56 5.04
CA VAL A 391 1.66 -3.92 4.57
C VAL A 391 0.64 -4.96 5.04
N GLY A 392 0.31 -4.95 6.34
CA GLY A 392 -0.66 -5.88 6.92
C GLY A 392 -0.09 -7.15 7.54
N LEU A 393 1.21 -7.38 7.45
CA LEU A 393 1.86 -8.48 8.15
C LEU A 393 1.97 -8.17 9.65
N THR A 394 1.81 -9.18 10.50
CA THR A 394 1.89 -9.06 11.96
C THR A 394 2.56 -10.29 12.56
N LEU A 395 3.16 -10.11 13.73
CA LEU A 395 3.58 -11.22 14.60
C LEU A 395 2.49 -11.62 15.62
N GLY A 396 1.25 -11.14 15.41
CA GLY A 396 0.08 -11.51 16.19
C GLY A 396 -0.26 -10.56 17.32
N ILE A 397 0.42 -9.42 17.48
CA ILE A 397 0.16 -8.48 18.59
C ILE A 397 -1.04 -7.56 18.35
N THR A 398 -1.45 -7.32 17.10
CA THR A 398 -2.53 -6.36 16.73
C THR A 398 -3.82 -6.52 17.55
N PRO A 399 -4.39 -7.74 17.73
CA PRO A 399 -5.62 -7.93 18.50
C PRO A 399 -5.50 -7.58 20.00
N HIS A 400 -4.27 -7.60 20.53
CA HIS A 400 -3.97 -7.44 21.95
C HIS A 400 -3.57 -6.01 22.33
N LEU A 401 -3.49 -5.09 21.35
CA LEU A 401 -3.09 -3.70 21.56
C LEU A 401 -4.18 -2.89 22.28
N GLY A 402 -3.76 -2.02 23.17
CA GLY A 402 -4.62 -1.04 23.82
C GLY A 402 -5.07 0.10 22.89
N THR A 403 -5.99 0.92 23.37
CA THR A 403 -6.60 2.02 22.57
C THR A 403 -5.56 3.03 22.08
N ILE A 404 -4.57 3.39 22.90
CA ILE A 404 -3.54 4.38 22.53
C ILE A 404 -2.69 3.86 21.37
N SER A 405 -2.24 2.60 21.46
CA SER A 405 -1.43 1.95 20.43
C SER A 405 -2.21 1.77 19.14
N LYS A 406 -3.51 1.43 19.21
CA LYS A 406 -4.40 1.39 18.03
C LYS A 406 -4.51 2.75 17.35
N ILE A 407 -4.69 3.85 18.10
CA ILE A 407 -4.75 5.21 17.55
C ILE A 407 -3.41 5.57 16.87
N LEU A 408 -2.28 5.23 17.48
CA LEU A 408 -0.97 5.47 16.91
C LEU A 408 -0.81 4.74 15.56
N LEU A 409 -1.16 3.45 15.51
CA LEU A 409 -1.13 2.68 14.27
C LEU A 409 -2.10 3.22 13.22
N ILE A 410 -3.31 3.69 13.60
CA ILE A 410 -4.26 4.36 12.70
C ILE A 410 -3.61 5.58 12.04
N CYS A 411 -2.93 6.41 12.83
CA CYS A 411 -2.21 7.58 12.30
C CYS A 411 -1.08 7.16 11.34
N MET A 412 -0.31 6.12 11.71
CA MET A 412 0.79 5.61 10.88
C MET A 412 0.28 5.04 9.55
N MET A 413 -0.78 4.23 9.55
CA MET A 413 -1.42 3.70 8.34
C MET A 413 -1.92 4.83 7.43
N TYR A 414 -2.54 5.85 8.01
CA TYR A 414 -3.04 7.00 7.27
C TYR A 414 -1.92 7.81 6.61
N ILE A 415 -0.83 8.09 7.36
CA ILE A 415 0.34 8.82 6.86
C ILE A 415 1.03 8.02 5.73
N GLY A 416 1.24 6.73 5.94
CA GLY A 416 1.83 5.83 4.96
C GLY A 416 1.03 5.73 3.65
N ARG A 417 -0.30 5.77 3.74
CA ARG A 417 -1.18 5.71 2.55
C ARG A 417 -1.21 7.01 1.76
N VAL A 418 -1.42 8.13 2.44
CA VAL A 418 -1.54 9.44 1.77
C VAL A 418 -0.18 9.93 1.26
N GLY A 419 0.90 9.50 1.91
CA GLY A 419 2.27 9.87 1.61
C GLY A 419 2.72 11.14 2.35
N GLY A 420 3.91 11.08 2.97
CA GLY A 420 4.46 12.16 3.79
C GLY A 420 4.54 13.51 3.09
N ILE A 421 4.92 13.55 1.81
CA ILE A 421 4.99 14.80 1.03
C ILE A 421 3.60 15.46 0.89
N THR A 422 2.56 14.67 0.62
CA THR A 422 1.19 15.20 0.49
C THR A 422 0.72 15.84 1.80
N LEU A 423 1.08 15.22 2.93
CA LEU A 423 0.80 15.74 4.27
C LEU A 423 1.54 17.07 4.52
N ILE A 424 2.83 17.12 4.23
CA ILE A 424 3.65 18.33 4.37
C ILE A 424 3.08 19.46 3.52
N PHE A 425 2.75 19.22 2.25
CA PHE A 425 2.18 20.24 1.36
C PHE A 425 0.76 20.68 1.75
N ALA A 426 0.03 19.85 2.45
CA ALA A 426 -1.28 20.24 2.98
C ALA A 426 -1.17 21.07 4.26
N ALA A 427 -0.17 20.79 5.11
CA ALA A 427 0.05 21.48 6.37
C ALA A 427 0.73 22.84 6.18
N VAL A 428 1.69 22.93 5.25
CA VAL A 428 2.49 24.14 5.03
C VAL A 428 1.95 24.91 3.83
N ASN A 429 1.52 26.15 4.05
CA ASN A 429 1.30 27.09 2.94
C ASN A 429 2.68 27.53 2.42
N PRO A 430 2.97 27.40 1.11
CA PRO A 430 4.23 27.91 0.58
C PRO A 430 4.32 29.40 0.89
N LYS A 431 5.23 29.77 1.79
CA LYS A 431 5.60 31.17 1.94
C LYS A 431 6.22 31.62 0.62
N ASN A 432 5.63 32.61 0.00
CA ASN A 432 6.26 33.34 -1.11
C ASN A 432 7.46 34.08 -0.52
N ASN A 433 8.53 33.37 -0.20
CA ASN A 433 9.79 33.99 0.13
C ASN A 433 10.26 34.65 -1.17
N GLY A 434 10.16 35.97 -1.22
CA GLY A 434 10.65 36.76 -2.35
C GLY A 434 12.07 36.34 -2.75
N ASN A 435 12.57 36.80 -3.89
CA ASN A 435 13.83 36.41 -4.52
C ASN A 435 15.11 36.55 -3.65
N ALA A 436 14.97 36.89 -2.35
CA ALA A 436 16.06 36.97 -1.39
C ALA A 436 16.54 35.55 -0.99
N ARG A 437 17.80 35.25 -1.30
CA ARG A 437 18.48 34.03 -0.85
C ARG A 437 19.32 34.37 0.39
N TYR A 438 19.29 33.45 1.37
CA TYR A 438 20.23 33.57 2.51
C TYR A 438 21.68 33.41 2.04
N PRO A 439 22.66 34.04 2.72
CA PRO A 439 24.09 33.79 2.48
C PRO A 439 24.42 32.32 2.54
N LYS A 440 25.41 31.90 1.74
CA LYS A 440 25.92 30.53 1.77
C LYS A 440 26.88 30.35 2.94
N GLU A 441 26.71 29.36 3.75
CA GLU A 441 27.63 28.95 4.79
C GLU A 441 28.06 27.49 4.55
N GLN A 442 29.31 27.19 4.84
CA GLN A 442 29.83 25.81 4.75
C GLN A 442 29.71 25.13 6.11
N VAL A 443 28.98 24.00 6.12
CA VAL A 443 28.85 23.13 7.29
C VAL A 443 29.51 21.80 6.96
N ALA A 444 30.37 21.33 7.84
CA ALA A 444 31.00 20.02 7.69
C ALA A 444 29.93 18.92 7.89
N VAL A 445 29.83 18.06 6.88
CA VAL A 445 29.03 16.83 6.94
C VAL A 445 30.02 15.69 6.86
N GLY A 446 30.08 14.83 7.91
CA GLY A 446 31.08 13.80 8.19
C GLY A 446 31.63 12.95 7.06
#